data_5bd963af1fe6352e1da9df73b48c03aa
#
_entry.id   5bd963af1fe6352e1da9df73b48c03aa
#
_cell.length_a   1.000
_cell.length_b   1.000
_cell.length_c   1.000
_cell.angle_alpha   90.00
_cell.angle_beta   90.00
_cell.angle_gamma   90.00
#
_symmetry.space_group_name_H-M   'P 1'
#
loop_
_entity.id
_entity.type
_entity.pdbx_description
1 polymer ?
#
loop_
_entity_poly.entity_id
_entity_poly.type
_entity_poly.pdbx_seq_one_letter_code
_entity_poly.pdbx_strand_id
1 'polypeptide(L)'
;MSYTLPLALTPKKTLLIGAGAVAKQKHQILTQAHWETQILAQTIQDSYFEDFLVQIKKIEAQSIEDFKDYLSDFEVIVDASGDSELGKILWEQRKTLGYLLNVVDKPCFCDFYFGALVRYEEVSILVSSNGTSPILAQSIRDKIAAFLPKTFSLLTQKLYQIRTKQKINTQVKQKIKQECQKSLGKVFIIGCGPNRLESLTLKALETLEWLDVALLDNLIGKEIWDFLENLGVECISVGKQKGKSSFKQEEINALMLKLAQEGKCVGRLKGGDPTIFGRVWEEASFLQKNGIEVETLSGLSSSLSGALTSGITPTLRGISSGVLIVSAHLRENIFHAEWLKWLKDSPYTLIVMMAYSFSEKILKEAKKLEIDLNLPAAFISKVDCADQKNVIGTLGNLERMAQICDKPAILILGNAVKESLCMPFRGQRIII
;
A
#
# COMPACT_ATOMS: atom_id res chain seq x y z
N MET A 1 -11.23 10.87 -33.24
CA MET A 1 -10.16 11.18 -32.27
C MET A 1 -8.87 10.56 -32.79
N SER A 2 -7.82 11.34 -32.97
CA SER A 2 -6.49 10.80 -33.31
C SER A 2 -5.78 10.38 -32.04
N TYR A 3 -5.25 9.16 -31.98
CA TYR A 3 -4.46 8.69 -30.86
C TYR A 3 -2.99 8.94 -31.12
N THR A 4 -2.24 9.40 -30.10
CA THR A 4 -0.78 9.50 -30.19
C THR A 4 -0.15 8.12 -30.04
N LEU A 5 0.86 7.82 -30.85
CA LEU A 5 1.68 6.62 -30.69
C LEU A 5 2.86 6.95 -29.77
N PRO A 6 3.01 6.28 -28.61
CA PRO A 6 4.18 6.47 -27.77
C PRO A 6 5.43 5.90 -28.46
N LEU A 7 6.45 6.74 -28.64
CA LEU A 7 7.73 6.39 -29.23
C LEU A 7 8.85 6.67 -28.23
N ALA A 8 9.85 5.79 -28.21
CA ALA A 8 11.12 6.04 -27.53
C ALA A 8 12.10 6.62 -28.55
N LEU A 9 12.59 7.83 -28.29
CA LEU A 9 13.60 8.48 -29.12
C LEU A 9 14.99 8.27 -28.48
N THR A 10 15.98 8.02 -29.33
CA THR A 10 17.39 8.12 -28.91
C THR A 10 17.76 9.58 -28.64
N PRO A 11 18.85 9.84 -27.85
CA PRO A 11 19.27 11.21 -27.57
C PRO A 11 19.44 12.04 -28.85
N LYS A 12 18.94 13.27 -28.79
CA LYS A 12 18.90 14.22 -29.91
C LYS A 12 19.49 15.56 -29.48
N LYS A 13 20.11 16.29 -30.45
CA LYS A 13 20.51 17.66 -30.24
C LYS A 13 19.28 18.54 -30.09
N THR A 14 19.12 19.14 -28.91
CA THR A 14 17.88 19.81 -28.51
C THR A 14 18.12 21.27 -28.18
N LEU A 15 17.19 22.13 -28.63
CA LEU A 15 17.09 23.52 -28.19
C LEU A 15 15.94 23.67 -27.20
N LEU A 16 16.22 24.17 -26.00
CA LEU A 16 15.22 24.59 -25.02
C LEU A 16 15.11 26.10 -25.00
N ILE A 17 13.96 26.62 -25.33
CA ILE A 17 13.67 28.06 -25.31
C ILE A 17 12.92 28.41 -24.04
N GLY A 18 13.52 29.31 -23.23
CA GLY A 18 13.02 29.70 -21.91
C GLY A 18 13.89 29.24 -20.76
N ALA A 19 13.88 29.97 -19.64
CA ALA A 19 14.62 29.65 -18.40
C ALA A 19 13.78 29.93 -17.15
N GLY A 20 12.50 29.59 -17.20
CA GLY A 20 11.56 29.63 -16.07
C GLY A 20 11.28 28.22 -15.51
N ALA A 21 10.35 28.14 -14.54
CA ALA A 21 10.01 26.90 -13.83
C ALA A 21 9.58 25.74 -14.75
N VAL A 22 8.85 26.03 -15.83
CA VAL A 22 8.43 25.00 -16.80
C VAL A 22 9.62 24.52 -17.64
N ALA A 23 10.47 25.44 -18.09
CA ALA A 23 11.71 25.09 -18.80
C ALA A 23 12.62 24.19 -17.95
N LYS A 24 12.74 24.47 -16.64
CA LYS A 24 13.45 23.64 -15.67
C LYS A 24 12.95 22.18 -15.66
N GLN A 25 11.64 21.96 -15.57
CA GLN A 25 11.07 20.61 -15.61
C GLN A 25 11.45 19.87 -16.90
N LYS A 26 11.39 20.55 -18.05
CA LYS A 26 11.76 19.96 -19.34
C LYS A 26 13.26 19.68 -19.42
N HIS A 27 14.08 20.62 -18.99
CA HIS A 27 15.53 20.47 -18.95
C HIS A 27 15.94 19.27 -18.09
N GLN A 28 15.34 19.09 -16.89
CA GLN A 28 15.62 17.96 -16.02
C GLN A 28 15.31 16.62 -16.71
N ILE A 29 14.19 16.52 -17.44
CA ILE A 29 13.84 15.29 -18.19
C ILE A 29 14.87 15.00 -19.28
N LEU A 30 15.28 16.01 -20.06
CA LEU A 30 16.25 15.90 -21.15
C LEU A 30 17.62 15.51 -20.62
N THR A 31 18.08 16.17 -19.55
CA THR A 31 19.38 15.88 -18.90
C THR A 31 19.42 14.47 -18.31
N GLN A 32 18.36 14.02 -17.64
CA GLN A 32 18.26 12.65 -17.15
C GLN A 32 18.27 11.60 -18.28
N ALA A 33 17.84 12.00 -19.47
CA ALA A 33 17.88 11.17 -20.67
C ALA A 33 19.19 11.31 -21.45
N HIS A 34 20.18 12.07 -20.95
CA HIS A 34 21.48 12.35 -21.59
C HIS A 34 21.35 13.01 -22.97
N TRP A 35 20.33 13.86 -23.17
CA TRP A 35 20.17 14.62 -24.39
C TRP A 35 21.06 15.87 -24.33
N GLU A 36 21.78 16.14 -25.42
CA GLU A 36 22.54 17.38 -25.58
C GLU A 36 21.56 18.55 -25.73
N THR A 37 21.48 19.39 -24.70
CA THR A 37 20.48 20.46 -24.64
C THR A 37 21.18 21.82 -24.58
N GLN A 38 20.94 22.67 -25.58
CA GLN A 38 21.30 24.09 -25.53
C GLN A 38 20.10 24.88 -25.01
N ILE A 39 20.38 25.91 -24.21
CA ILE A 39 19.35 26.72 -23.57
C ILE A 39 19.42 28.12 -24.13
N LEU A 40 18.28 28.64 -24.60
CA LEU A 40 18.13 29.98 -25.11
C LEU A 40 17.03 30.71 -24.34
N ALA A 41 17.32 31.86 -23.77
CA ALA A 41 16.33 32.63 -23.02
C ALA A 41 16.56 34.14 -23.16
N GLN A 42 15.52 34.94 -22.94
CA GLN A 42 15.65 36.40 -22.85
C GLN A 42 16.21 36.82 -21.49
N THR A 43 15.76 36.12 -20.45
CA THR A 43 16.18 36.33 -19.05
C THR A 43 16.13 35.01 -18.31
N ILE A 44 16.98 34.86 -17.31
CA ILE A 44 16.93 33.73 -16.37
C ILE A 44 15.91 34.10 -15.29
N GLN A 45 14.84 33.26 -15.16
CA GLN A 45 13.76 33.47 -14.19
C GLN A 45 13.81 32.48 -13.05
N ASP A 46 14.47 31.31 -13.21
CA ASP A 46 14.65 30.29 -12.18
C ASP A 46 16.15 30.11 -11.93
N SER A 47 16.58 30.22 -10.67
CA SER A 47 17.98 30.11 -10.23
C SER A 47 18.64 28.76 -10.61
N TYR A 48 17.86 27.74 -10.89
CA TYR A 48 18.33 26.46 -11.43
C TYR A 48 19.23 26.65 -12.67
N PHE A 49 18.95 27.66 -13.50
CA PHE A 49 19.68 27.88 -14.74
C PHE A 49 20.97 28.70 -14.57
N GLU A 50 21.25 29.23 -13.37
CA GLU A 50 22.49 29.97 -13.10
C GLU A 50 23.73 29.11 -13.24
N ASP A 51 23.60 27.78 -12.98
CA ASP A 51 24.68 26.80 -13.09
C ASP A 51 24.88 26.26 -14.52
N PHE A 52 24.11 26.71 -15.50
CA PHE A 52 24.15 26.23 -16.88
C PHE A 52 24.53 27.34 -17.87
N LEU A 53 25.11 26.92 -19.00
CA LEU A 53 25.39 27.84 -20.09
C LEU A 53 24.09 28.22 -20.80
N VAL A 54 23.51 29.37 -20.43
CA VAL A 54 22.32 29.91 -21.07
C VAL A 54 22.73 30.99 -22.09
N GLN A 55 22.33 30.79 -23.33
CA GLN A 55 22.48 31.87 -24.32
C GLN A 55 21.40 32.94 -24.11
N ILE A 56 21.83 34.10 -23.64
CA ILE A 56 20.91 35.23 -23.44
C ILE A 56 20.67 35.92 -24.80
N LYS A 57 19.58 35.56 -25.44
CA LYS A 57 19.18 36.11 -26.72
C LYS A 57 17.66 36.10 -26.85
N LYS A 58 17.10 37.18 -27.39
CA LYS A 58 15.69 37.26 -27.71
C LYS A 58 15.47 36.77 -29.14
N ILE A 59 14.65 35.77 -29.33
CA ILE A 59 14.11 35.41 -30.64
C ILE A 59 12.80 36.20 -30.79
N GLU A 60 12.75 37.16 -31.67
CA GLU A 60 11.51 37.85 -32.02
C GLU A 60 10.86 37.14 -33.20
N ALA A 61 9.54 37.04 -33.18
CA ALA A 61 8.75 36.44 -34.24
C ALA A 61 9.05 37.08 -35.62
N GLN A 62 9.34 38.37 -35.63
CA GLN A 62 9.63 39.14 -36.84
C GLN A 62 11.03 38.90 -37.44
N SER A 63 11.96 38.36 -36.64
CA SER A 63 13.35 38.11 -37.06
C SER A 63 13.67 36.61 -37.19
N ILE A 64 12.69 35.74 -37.27
CA ILE A 64 12.90 34.27 -37.31
C ILE A 64 13.73 33.86 -38.54
N GLU A 65 13.67 34.60 -39.63
CA GLU A 65 14.47 34.34 -40.84
C GLU A 65 15.98 34.37 -40.54
N ASP A 66 16.41 35.28 -39.65
CA ASP A 66 17.81 35.41 -39.23
C ASP A 66 18.28 34.26 -38.33
N PHE A 67 17.33 33.47 -37.84
CA PHE A 67 17.58 32.30 -36.95
C PHE A 67 17.42 30.94 -37.64
N LYS A 68 17.02 30.92 -38.91
CA LYS A 68 16.77 29.63 -39.62
C LYS A 68 17.97 28.69 -39.58
N ASP A 69 19.16 29.22 -39.90
CA ASP A 69 20.39 28.44 -39.90
C ASP A 69 20.69 27.91 -38.50
N TYR A 70 20.48 28.71 -37.44
CA TYR A 70 20.66 28.30 -36.07
C TYR A 70 19.64 27.23 -35.64
N LEU A 71 18.36 27.39 -36.01
CA LEU A 71 17.31 26.41 -35.67
C LEU A 71 17.50 25.09 -36.42
N SER A 72 18.06 25.10 -37.63
CA SER A 72 18.32 23.89 -38.42
C SER A 72 19.40 22.99 -37.81
N ASP A 73 20.21 23.51 -36.88
CA ASP A 73 21.20 22.74 -36.14
C ASP A 73 20.59 21.74 -35.11
N PHE A 74 19.30 21.85 -34.82
CA PHE A 74 18.62 21.08 -33.81
C PHE A 74 17.63 20.09 -34.42
N GLU A 75 17.57 18.89 -33.85
CA GLU A 75 16.59 17.85 -34.21
C GLU A 75 15.29 17.98 -33.42
N VAL A 76 15.35 18.59 -32.24
CA VAL A 76 14.21 18.80 -31.34
C VAL A 76 14.25 20.21 -30.78
N ILE A 77 13.11 20.89 -30.78
CA ILE A 77 12.94 22.22 -30.15
C ILE A 77 11.82 22.11 -29.11
N VAL A 78 12.11 22.56 -27.91
CA VAL A 78 11.13 22.68 -26.82
C VAL A 78 10.95 24.16 -26.49
N ASP A 79 9.79 24.70 -26.81
CA ASP A 79 9.47 26.09 -26.50
C ASP A 79 8.69 26.18 -25.18
N ALA A 80 9.34 26.68 -24.15
CA ALA A 80 8.82 27.00 -22.85
C ALA A 80 8.91 28.49 -22.52
N SER A 81 8.95 29.34 -23.57
CA SER A 81 9.01 30.81 -23.43
C SER A 81 7.69 31.40 -22.96
N GLY A 82 6.55 30.74 -23.26
CA GLY A 82 5.21 31.30 -23.09
C GLY A 82 4.78 32.26 -24.19
N ASP A 83 5.63 32.52 -25.19
CA ASP A 83 5.32 33.40 -26.34
C ASP A 83 4.50 32.62 -27.39
N SER A 84 3.24 32.99 -27.52
CA SER A 84 2.33 32.35 -28.47
C SER A 84 2.63 32.61 -29.93
N GLU A 85 3.20 33.75 -30.27
CA GLU A 85 3.56 34.12 -31.65
C GLU A 85 4.82 33.36 -32.06
N LEU A 86 5.83 33.29 -31.19
CA LEU A 86 7.02 32.49 -31.41
C LEU A 86 6.65 31.02 -31.61
N GLY A 87 5.82 30.45 -30.75
CA GLY A 87 5.37 29.05 -30.85
C GLY A 87 4.68 28.75 -32.18
N LYS A 88 3.84 29.66 -32.70
CA LYS A 88 3.17 29.53 -34.00
C LYS A 88 4.18 29.55 -35.16
N ILE A 89 5.14 30.45 -35.15
CA ILE A 89 6.14 30.56 -36.19
C ILE A 89 7.08 29.35 -36.21
N LEU A 90 7.53 28.90 -35.05
CA LEU A 90 8.29 27.64 -34.91
C LEU A 90 7.51 26.44 -35.48
N TRP A 91 6.20 26.39 -35.24
CA TRP A 91 5.33 25.35 -35.80
C TRP A 91 5.26 25.40 -37.34
N GLU A 92 5.16 26.58 -37.93
CA GLU A 92 5.12 26.76 -39.38
C GLU A 92 6.46 26.38 -40.05
N GLN A 93 7.59 26.72 -39.45
CA GLN A 93 8.93 26.46 -39.97
C GLN A 93 9.40 24.99 -39.80
N ARG A 94 8.85 24.23 -38.83
CA ARG A 94 9.37 22.91 -38.44
C ARG A 94 9.52 21.91 -39.60
N LYS A 95 8.60 21.92 -40.56
CA LYS A 95 8.64 20.99 -41.70
C LYS A 95 9.77 21.35 -42.68
N THR A 96 10.05 22.63 -42.85
CA THR A 96 11.10 23.10 -43.73
C THR A 96 12.49 22.90 -43.13
N LEU A 97 12.61 23.09 -41.81
CA LEU A 97 13.87 22.99 -41.07
C LEU A 97 14.13 21.58 -40.49
N GLY A 98 13.12 20.72 -40.47
CA GLY A 98 13.26 19.29 -40.14
C GLY A 98 13.33 18.91 -38.68
N TYR A 99 12.98 19.80 -37.74
CA TYR A 99 12.96 19.52 -36.32
C TYR A 99 11.59 19.04 -35.84
N LEU A 100 11.55 18.32 -34.69
CA LEU A 100 10.35 18.04 -33.92
C LEU A 100 10.11 19.15 -32.89
N LEU A 101 8.87 19.61 -32.77
CA LEU A 101 8.51 20.74 -31.90
C LEU A 101 7.58 20.31 -30.76
N ASN A 102 7.85 20.83 -29.57
CA ASN A 102 6.91 20.85 -28.46
C ASN A 102 6.78 22.29 -27.93
N VAL A 103 5.59 22.88 -28.07
CA VAL A 103 5.26 24.17 -27.47
C VAL A 103 4.46 23.91 -26.20
N VAL A 104 5.01 24.30 -25.05
CA VAL A 104 4.40 24.04 -23.76
C VAL A 104 3.03 24.71 -23.67
N ASP A 105 2.04 23.98 -23.14
CA ASP A 105 0.64 24.40 -23.00
C ASP A 105 -0.10 24.75 -24.31
N LYS A 106 0.47 24.36 -25.47
CA LYS A 106 -0.14 24.55 -26.78
C LYS A 106 -0.19 23.21 -27.57
N PRO A 107 -1.12 22.30 -27.25
CA PRO A 107 -1.18 20.98 -27.90
C PRO A 107 -1.27 21.01 -29.43
N CYS A 108 -1.88 22.07 -30.02
CA CYS A 108 -1.98 22.26 -31.47
C CYS A 108 -0.65 22.54 -32.15
N PHE A 109 0.38 22.92 -31.40
CA PHE A 109 1.74 23.23 -31.88
C PHE A 109 2.76 22.20 -31.37
N CYS A 110 2.36 20.93 -31.22
CA CYS A 110 3.22 19.86 -30.73
C CYS A 110 3.26 18.69 -31.70
N ASP A 111 4.47 18.25 -32.09
CA ASP A 111 4.70 16.97 -32.76
C ASP A 111 4.78 15.82 -31.73
N PHE A 112 5.14 16.11 -30.47
CA PHE A 112 5.25 15.12 -29.41
C PHE A 112 4.88 15.73 -28.04
N TYR A 113 4.60 14.85 -27.05
CA TYR A 113 4.30 15.25 -25.69
C TYR A 113 5.26 14.61 -24.70
N PHE A 114 5.62 15.37 -23.66
CA PHE A 114 6.28 14.83 -22.50
C PHE A 114 5.23 14.12 -21.63
N GLY A 115 5.34 12.80 -21.49
CA GLY A 115 4.53 12.04 -20.56
C GLY A 115 5.12 12.00 -19.15
N ALA A 116 4.35 11.53 -18.20
CA ALA A 116 4.83 11.23 -16.86
C ALA A 116 5.65 9.93 -16.89
N LEU A 117 6.91 10.00 -16.46
CA LEU A 117 7.88 8.91 -16.60
C LEU A 117 8.20 8.27 -15.26
N VAL A 118 8.16 6.93 -15.22
CA VAL A 118 8.79 6.10 -14.17
C VAL A 118 10.05 5.47 -14.77
N ARG A 119 11.16 5.56 -14.07
CA ARG A 119 12.43 4.95 -14.49
C ARG A 119 12.93 3.93 -13.48
N TYR A 120 13.28 2.75 -13.99
CA TYR A 120 13.98 1.69 -13.27
C TYR A 120 15.17 1.26 -14.13
N GLU A 121 16.28 1.95 -14.00
CA GLU A 121 17.50 1.72 -14.80
C GLU A 121 17.18 1.69 -16.32
N GLU A 122 17.27 0.52 -16.95
CA GLU A 122 17.03 0.33 -18.37
C GLU A 122 15.53 0.25 -18.77
N VAL A 123 14.62 0.21 -17.79
CA VAL A 123 13.18 0.18 -18.06
C VAL A 123 12.56 1.53 -17.79
N SER A 124 11.80 2.02 -18.76
CA SER A 124 11.01 3.25 -18.64
C SER A 124 9.54 2.96 -18.88
N ILE A 125 8.68 3.50 -18.02
CA ILE A 125 7.22 3.44 -18.18
C ILE A 125 6.72 4.86 -18.40
N LEU A 126 6.17 5.12 -19.58
CA LEU A 126 5.60 6.41 -19.93
C LEU A 126 4.08 6.37 -19.77
N VAL A 127 3.55 7.27 -18.97
CA VAL A 127 2.10 7.49 -18.86
C VAL A 127 1.74 8.77 -19.60
N SER A 128 0.89 8.67 -20.61
CA SER A 128 0.40 9.81 -21.39
C SER A 128 -1.10 9.94 -21.28
N SER A 129 -1.59 11.16 -21.10
CA SER A 129 -3.01 11.50 -21.17
C SER A 129 -3.39 12.12 -22.54
N ASN A 130 -2.53 11.99 -23.55
CA ASN A 130 -2.72 12.61 -24.88
C ASN A 130 -2.98 14.14 -24.81
N GLY A 131 -2.31 14.82 -23.88
CA GLY A 131 -2.50 16.25 -23.65
C GLY A 131 -3.73 16.63 -22.83
N THR A 132 -4.59 15.67 -22.45
CA THR A 132 -5.84 15.97 -21.74
C THR A 132 -5.61 16.42 -20.29
N SER A 133 -4.74 15.76 -19.55
CA SER A 133 -4.47 16.11 -18.14
C SER A 133 -3.09 15.61 -17.68
N PRO A 134 -2.10 16.50 -17.59
CA PRO A 134 -0.79 16.16 -17.03
C PRO A 134 -0.87 15.64 -15.59
N ILE A 135 -1.79 16.19 -14.78
CA ILE A 135 -2.00 15.79 -13.38
C ILE A 135 -2.48 14.35 -13.29
N LEU A 136 -3.41 13.93 -14.13
CA LEU A 136 -3.88 12.55 -14.20
C LEU A 136 -2.74 11.60 -14.57
N ALA A 137 -1.94 11.95 -15.58
CA ALA A 137 -0.79 11.14 -16.00
C ALA A 137 0.24 11.01 -14.85
N GLN A 138 0.50 12.08 -14.10
CA GLN A 138 1.38 12.06 -12.94
C GLN A 138 0.82 11.19 -11.82
N SER A 139 -0.47 11.30 -11.50
CA SER A 139 -1.12 10.50 -10.46
C SER A 139 -1.07 9.00 -10.78
N ILE A 140 -1.31 8.63 -12.04
CA ILE A 140 -1.19 7.23 -12.50
C ILE A 140 0.26 6.77 -12.43
N ARG A 141 1.23 7.59 -12.86
CA ARG A 141 2.68 7.31 -12.75
C ARG A 141 3.07 7.01 -11.31
N ASP A 142 2.63 7.83 -10.35
CA ASP A 142 2.98 7.68 -8.94
C ASP A 142 2.39 6.40 -8.34
N LYS A 143 1.16 6.06 -8.73
CA LYS A 143 0.55 4.77 -8.36
C LYS A 143 1.35 3.60 -8.94
N ILE A 144 1.72 3.63 -10.21
CA ILE A 144 2.54 2.57 -10.84
C ILE A 144 3.89 2.45 -10.12
N ALA A 145 4.57 3.57 -9.82
CA ALA A 145 5.85 3.57 -9.13
C ALA A 145 5.75 2.98 -7.72
N ALA A 146 4.67 3.26 -6.99
CA ALA A 146 4.43 2.70 -5.66
C ALA A 146 4.14 1.19 -5.69
N PHE A 147 3.55 0.71 -6.78
CA PHE A 147 3.16 -0.69 -6.94
C PHE A 147 4.35 -1.59 -7.33
N LEU A 148 5.26 -1.13 -8.17
CA LEU A 148 6.37 -1.94 -8.65
C LEU A 148 7.32 -2.34 -7.51
N PRO A 149 7.73 -3.63 -7.43
CA PRO A 149 8.64 -4.09 -6.39
C PRO A 149 9.99 -3.37 -6.43
N LYS A 150 10.57 -3.09 -5.26
CA LYS A 150 11.92 -2.48 -5.16
C LYS A 150 13.01 -3.34 -5.81
N THR A 151 12.79 -4.65 -5.87
CA THR A 151 13.67 -5.62 -6.53
C THR A 151 13.65 -5.53 -8.05
N PHE A 152 12.75 -4.73 -8.63
CA PHE A 152 12.58 -4.61 -10.07
C PHE A 152 13.83 -4.07 -10.78
N SER A 153 14.58 -3.15 -10.14
CA SER A 153 15.85 -2.65 -10.66
C SER A 153 16.91 -3.77 -10.80
N LEU A 154 16.99 -4.67 -9.82
CA LEU A 154 17.90 -5.83 -9.88
C LEU A 154 17.52 -6.79 -11.00
N LEU A 155 16.23 -6.95 -11.26
CA LEU A 155 15.77 -7.75 -12.39
C LEU A 155 16.23 -7.17 -13.72
N THR A 156 16.08 -5.86 -13.94
CA THR A 156 16.46 -5.21 -15.20
C THR A 156 17.95 -5.39 -15.50
N GLN A 157 18.80 -5.20 -14.50
CA GLN A 157 20.25 -5.46 -14.63
C GLN A 157 20.56 -6.92 -14.98
N LYS A 158 19.90 -7.87 -14.30
CA LYS A 158 20.07 -9.30 -14.58
C LYS A 158 19.64 -9.68 -16.00
N LEU A 159 18.51 -9.14 -16.46
CA LEU A 159 17.99 -9.38 -17.81
C LEU A 159 18.89 -8.77 -18.88
N TYR A 160 19.42 -7.59 -18.67
CA TYR A 160 20.40 -6.97 -19.55
C TYR A 160 21.65 -7.83 -19.70
N GLN A 161 22.21 -8.35 -18.59
CA GLN A 161 23.36 -9.26 -18.61
C GLN A 161 23.08 -10.57 -19.37
N ILE A 162 21.88 -11.14 -19.20
CA ILE A 162 21.49 -12.36 -19.94
C ILE A 162 21.43 -12.07 -21.44
N ARG A 163 20.84 -10.94 -21.83
CA ARG A 163 20.66 -10.56 -23.23
C ARG A 163 21.97 -10.26 -23.95
N THR A 164 22.95 -9.69 -23.24
CA THR A 164 24.26 -9.34 -23.82
C THR A 164 25.22 -10.52 -23.90
N LYS A 165 25.08 -11.52 -23.00
CA LYS A 165 26.02 -12.65 -22.88
C LYS A 165 25.54 -13.94 -23.56
N GLN A 166 24.28 -14.08 -23.93
CA GLN A 166 23.69 -15.31 -24.45
C GLN A 166 22.92 -15.10 -25.74
N LYS A 167 23.03 -16.04 -26.72
CA LYS A 167 22.12 -16.09 -27.84
C LYS A 167 20.70 -16.43 -27.36
N ILE A 168 19.75 -15.58 -27.69
CA ILE A 168 18.35 -15.74 -27.27
C ILE A 168 17.71 -16.87 -28.07
N ASN A 169 17.52 -18.01 -27.42
CA ASN A 169 16.73 -19.15 -27.91
C ASN A 169 15.43 -19.31 -27.10
N THR A 170 14.62 -20.29 -27.45
CA THR A 170 13.32 -20.54 -26.78
C THR A 170 13.48 -20.83 -25.29
N GLN A 171 14.50 -21.58 -24.87
CA GLN A 171 14.76 -21.90 -23.47
C GLN A 171 15.16 -20.66 -22.66
N VAL A 172 16.03 -19.82 -23.24
CA VAL A 172 16.44 -18.54 -22.61
C VAL A 172 15.24 -17.59 -22.48
N LYS A 173 14.37 -17.50 -23.51
CA LYS A 173 13.12 -16.70 -23.43
C LYS A 173 12.20 -17.19 -22.30
N GLN A 174 12.04 -18.51 -22.17
CA GLN A 174 11.21 -19.08 -21.11
C GLN A 174 11.76 -18.81 -19.71
N LYS A 175 13.09 -18.94 -19.56
CA LYS A 175 13.77 -18.59 -18.30
C LYS A 175 13.62 -17.11 -17.96
N ILE A 176 13.80 -16.22 -18.93
CA ILE A 176 13.57 -14.78 -18.76
C ILE A 176 12.13 -14.51 -18.30
N LYS A 177 11.15 -15.13 -18.97
CA LYS A 177 9.73 -14.97 -18.60
C LYS A 177 9.46 -15.39 -17.14
N GLN A 178 10.01 -16.53 -16.70
CA GLN A 178 9.88 -17.00 -15.33
C GLN A 178 10.52 -16.04 -14.31
N GLU A 179 11.71 -15.53 -14.61
CA GLU A 179 12.38 -14.55 -13.74
C GLU A 179 11.61 -13.23 -13.67
N CYS A 180 11.04 -12.75 -14.79
CA CYS A 180 10.15 -11.58 -14.80
C CYS A 180 8.93 -11.81 -13.92
N GLN A 181 8.24 -12.93 -14.08
CA GLN A 181 7.05 -13.26 -13.28
C GLN A 181 7.39 -13.30 -11.79
N LYS A 182 8.44 -14.04 -11.41
CA LYS A 182 8.90 -14.12 -10.02
C LYS A 182 9.23 -12.76 -9.40
N SER A 183 9.83 -11.87 -10.17
CA SER A 183 10.26 -10.55 -9.66
C SER A 183 9.15 -9.51 -9.63
N LEU A 184 8.03 -9.74 -10.31
CA LEU A 184 6.85 -8.89 -10.27
C LEU A 184 5.87 -9.30 -9.17
N GLY A 185 5.97 -10.54 -8.66
CA GLY A 185 5.11 -11.00 -7.59
C GLY A 185 5.42 -10.32 -6.26
N LYS A 186 4.37 -9.95 -5.55
CA LYS A 186 4.44 -9.28 -4.26
C LYS A 186 3.37 -9.83 -3.32
N VAL A 187 3.66 -9.85 -2.02
CA VAL A 187 2.68 -10.26 -1.01
C VAL A 187 2.41 -9.09 -0.07
N PHE A 188 1.14 -8.78 0.12
CA PHE A 188 0.67 -7.87 1.15
C PHE A 188 0.02 -8.66 2.28
N ILE A 189 0.52 -8.50 3.51
CA ILE A 189 -0.15 -9.02 4.71
C ILE A 189 -0.96 -7.88 5.29
N ILE A 190 -2.30 -7.97 5.19
CA ILE A 190 -3.21 -6.85 5.41
C ILE A 190 -4.04 -7.08 6.66
N GLY A 191 -3.95 -6.15 7.63
CA GLY A 191 -4.86 -6.07 8.75
C GLY A 191 -6.19 -5.48 8.33
N CYS A 192 -7.27 -6.25 8.49
CA CYS A 192 -8.60 -5.86 8.06
C CYS A 192 -9.49 -5.29 9.18
N GLY A 193 -8.91 -5.04 10.35
CA GLY A 193 -9.70 -4.57 11.48
C GLY A 193 -10.77 -5.56 11.93
N PRO A 194 -11.77 -5.11 12.70
CA PRO A 194 -12.86 -5.94 13.18
C PRO A 194 -13.99 -6.06 12.14
N ASN A 195 -13.70 -6.67 10.96
CA ASN A 195 -14.68 -7.21 9.99
C ASN A 195 -15.50 -6.23 9.15
N ARG A 196 -15.25 -4.91 9.17
CA ARG A 196 -15.98 -3.92 8.38
C ARG A 196 -15.07 -3.16 7.41
N LEU A 197 -15.59 -2.76 6.25
CA LEU A 197 -14.85 -1.90 5.32
C LEU A 197 -14.42 -0.58 5.96
N GLU A 198 -15.30 0.01 6.78
CA GLU A 198 -15.02 1.25 7.53
C GLU A 198 -13.84 1.12 8.52
N SER A 199 -13.51 -0.09 8.92
CA SER A 199 -12.40 -0.39 9.85
C SER A 199 -11.07 -0.61 9.15
N LEU A 200 -11.03 -0.58 7.82
CA LEU A 200 -9.78 -0.63 7.06
C LEU A 200 -9.04 0.70 7.19
N THR A 201 -7.72 0.63 7.23
CA THR A 201 -6.91 1.82 6.99
C THR A 201 -7.03 2.24 5.52
N LEU A 202 -6.88 3.53 5.22
CA LEU A 202 -6.90 4.01 3.82
C LEU A 202 -5.90 3.24 2.95
N LYS A 203 -4.71 2.99 3.47
CA LYS A 203 -3.68 2.23 2.74
C LYS A 203 -4.10 0.78 2.50
N ALA A 204 -4.75 0.14 3.46
CA ALA A 204 -5.28 -1.21 3.27
C ALA A 204 -6.36 -1.22 2.18
N LEU A 205 -7.31 -0.30 2.23
CA LEU A 205 -8.38 -0.19 1.24
C LEU A 205 -7.83 0.04 -0.18
N GLU A 206 -6.91 1.00 -0.35
CA GLU A 206 -6.25 1.25 -1.63
C GLU A 206 -5.48 0.02 -2.14
N THR A 207 -4.86 -0.74 -1.24
CA THR A 207 -4.10 -1.94 -1.61
C THR A 207 -5.01 -3.06 -2.12
N LEU A 208 -6.24 -3.19 -1.58
CA LEU A 208 -7.19 -4.21 -2.05
C LEU A 208 -7.52 -4.08 -3.54
N GLU A 209 -7.51 -2.85 -4.09
CA GLU A 209 -7.77 -2.59 -5.51
C GLU A 209 -6.68 -3.14 -6.46
N TRP A 210 -5.50 -3.47 -5.92
CA TRP A 210 -4.34 -3.94 -6.70
C TRP A 210 -4.11 -5.44 -6.61
N LEU A 211 -4.92 -6.16 -5.85
CA LEU A 211 -4.74 -7.60 -5.66
C LEU A 211 -5.23 -8.39 -6.87
N ASP A 212 -4.44 -9.38 -7.28
CA ASP A 212 -4.88 -10.42 -8.22
C ASP A 212 -5.61 -11.53 -7.48
N VAL A 213 -5.14 -11.84 -6.25
CA VAL A 213 -5.69 -12.92 -5.42
C VAL A 213 -5.60 -12.56 -3.94
N ALA A 214 -6.64 -12.87 -3.19
CA ALA A 214 -6.74 -12.66 -1.75
C ALA A 214 -6.89 -14.00 -1.02
N LEU A 215 -6.02 -14.26 -0.05
CA LEU A 215 -6.12 -15.38 0.90
C LEU A 215 -6.76 -14.87 2.19
N LEU A 216 -8.00 -15.28 2.43
CA LEU A 216 -8.82 -14.74 3.52
C LEU A 216 -8.90 -15.71 4.70
N ASP A 217 -8.72 -15.16 5.90
CA ASP A 217 -8.95 -15.88 7.16
C ASP A 217 -10.44 -15.97 7.48
N ASN A 218 -10.86 -16.91 8.32
CA ASN A 218 -12.27 -17.05 8.74
C ASN A 218 -12.85 -15.83 9.47
N LEU A 219 -11.98 -14.99 10.00
CA LEU A 219 -12.38 -13.79 10.72
C LEU A 219 -12.65 -12.60 9.79
N ILE A 220 -12.51 -12.77 8.47
CA ILE A 220 -12.80 -11.69 7.52
C ILE A 220 -14.29 -11.60 7.28
N GLY A 221 -14.86 -10.40 7.49
CA GLY A 221 -16.28 -10.12 7.32
C GLY A 221 -16.75 -10.21 5.87
N LYS A 222 -18.05 -10.51 5.71
CA LYS A 222 -18.66 -10.63 4.38
C LYS A 222 -18.54 -9.36 3.55
N GLU A 223 -18.61 -8.18 4.16
CA GLU A 223 -18.44 -6.90 3.44
C GLU A 223 -17.11 -6.82 2.67
N ILE A 224 -16.02 -7.30 3.28
CA ILE A 224 -14.69 -7.29 2.65
C ILE A 224 -14.62 -8.33 1.53
N TRP A 225 -15.24 -9.50 1.74
CA TRP A 225 -15.38 -10.51 0.73
C TRP A 225 -16.12 -10.00 -0.51
N ASP A 226 -17.33 -9.48 -0.30
CA ASP A 226 -18.19 -8.94 -1.37
C ASP A 226 -17.47 -7.79 -2.11
N PHE A 227 -16.73 -6.95 -1.40
CA PHE A 227 -15.94 -5.87 -1.99
C PHE A 227 -14.85 -6.40 -2.94
N LEU A 228 -14.08 -7.41 -2.51
CA LEU A 228 -13.04 -8.03 -3.33
C LEU A 228 -13.61 -8.74 -4.57
N GLU A 229 -14.71 -9.47 -4.41
CA GLU A 229 -15.39 -10.12 -5.53
C GLU A 229 -15.89 -9.10 -6.57
N ASN A 230 -16.43 -7.96 -6.12
CA ASN A 230 -16.85 -6.87 -7.00
C ASN A 230 -15.69 -6.21 -7.76
N LEU A 231 -14.47 -6.24 -7.19
CA LEU A 231 -13.24 -5.80 -7.88
C LEU A 231 -12.70 -6.87 -8.84
N GLY A 232 -13.25 -8.07 -8.85
CA GLY A 232 -12.78 -9.19 -9.67
C GLY A 232 -11.54 -9.89 -9.10
N VAL A 233 -11.23 -9.69 -7.80
CA VAL A 233 -10.12 -10.36 -7.12
C VAL A 233 -10.47 -11.82 -6.85
N GLU A 234 -9.56 -12.74 -7.18
CA GLU A 234 -9.71 -14.17 -6.86
C GLU A 234 -9.66 -14.38 -5.34
N CYS A 235 -10.76 -14.81 -4.70
CA CYS A 235 -10.84 -14.98 -3.26
C CYS A 235 -10.67 -16.44 -2.84
N ILE A 236 -9.67 -16.74 -2.00
CA ILE A 236 -9.37 -18.09 -1.50
C ILE A 236 -9.52 -18.10 0.03
N SER A 237 -10.46 -18.90 0.56
CA SER A 237 -10.57 -19.12 2.00
C SER A 237 -9.48 -20.06 2.48
N VAL A 238 -8.64 -19.59 3.41
CA VAL A 238 -7.58 -20.40 4.04
C VAL A 238 -7.86 -20.72 5.51
N GLY A 239 -8.96 -20.21 6.04
CA GLY A 239 -9.38 -20.48 7.42
C GLY A 239 -10.09 -21.82 7.60
N LYS A 240 -10.38 -22.18 8.86
CA LYS A 240 -11.10 -23.42 9.21
C LYS A 240 -12.56 -23.34 8.79
N GLN A 241 -12.96 -24.05 7.75
CA GLN A 241 -14.39 -24.21 7.42
C GLN A 241 -14.94 -25.48 8.06
N LYS A 242 -16.20 -25.43 8.59
CA LYS A 242 -16.91 -26.63 9.07
C LYS A 242 -16.98 -27.65 7.92
N GLY A 243 -16.40 -28.86 8.16
CA GLY A 243 -16.48 -29.98 7.22
C GLY A 243 -15.38 -30.04 6.14
N LYS A 244 -14.43 -29.09 6.09
CA LYS A 244 -13.24 -29.19 5.23
C LYS A 244 -11.97 -29.21 6.07
N SER A 245 -10.92 -29.90 5.59
CA SER A 245 -9.59 -29.83 6.20
C SER A 245 -9.09 -28.39 6.21
N SER A 246 -8.75 -27.88 7.38
CA SER A 246 -8.15 -26.53 7.46
C SER A 246 -6.75 -26.56 6.88
N PHE A 247 -6.42 -25.54 6.11
CA PHE A 247 -5.02 -25.30 5.69
C PHE A 247 -4.12 -25.25 6.94
N LYS A 248 -3.04 -26.00 6.92
CA LYS A 248 -1.94 -25.81 7.87
C LYS A 248 -1.18 -24.54 7.52
N GLN A 249 -0.46 -23.98 8.49
CA GLN A 249 0.29 -22.73 8.24
C GLN A 249 1.32 -22.90 7.13
N GLU A 250 1.94 -24.07 7.04
CA GLU A 250 2.91 -24.39 5.99
C GLU A 250 2.26 -24.40 4.60
N GLU A 251 1.01 -24.87 4.50
CA GLU A 251 0.25 -24.89 3.25
C GLU A 251 -0.15 -23.48 2.82
N ILE A 252 -0.52 -22.61 3.77
CA ILE A 252 -0.82 -21.19 3.51
C ILE A 252 0.45 -20.49 2.99
N ASN A 253 1.59 -20.70 3.66
CA ASN A 253 2.86 -20.12 3.28
C ASN A 253 3.30 -20.58 1.88
N ALA A 254 3.16 -21.89 1.59
CA ALA A 254 3.48 -22.46 0.28
C ALA A 254 2.57 -21.92 -0.82
N LEU A 255 1.28 -21.72 -0.54
CA LEU A 255 0.32 -21.15 -1.49
C LEU A 255 0.65 -19.68 -1.80
N MET A 256 0.93 -18.85 -0.79
CA MET A 256 1.37 -17.47 -1.01
C MET A 256 2.63 -17.41 -1.87
N LEU A 257 3.63 -18.26 -1.54
CA LEU A 257 4.87 -18.33 -2.28
C LEU A 257 4.64 -18.71 -3.75
N LYS A 258 3.84 -19.74 -4.01
CA LYS A 258 3.51 -20.20 -5.35
C LYS A 258 2.87 -19.09 -6.18
N LEU A 259 1.83 -18.44 -5.65
CA LEU A 259 1.10 -17.38 -6.34
C LEU A 259 2.00 -16.16 -6.63
N ALA A 260 2.84 -15.76 -5.66
CA ALA A 260 3.79 -14.69 -5.87
C ALA A 260 4.87 -15.06 -6.92
N GLN A 261 5.34 -16.32 -6.94
CA GLN A 261 6.27 -16.80 -7.98
C GLN A 261 5.65 -16.85 -9.38
N GLU A 262 4.33 -16.93 -9.48
CA GLU A 262 3.58 -16.80 -10.73
C GLU A 262 3.43 -15.31 -11.16
N GLY A 263 3.93 -14.38 -10.36
CA GLY A 263 3.89 -12.94 -10.65
C GLY A 263 2.65 -12.22 -10.15
N LYS A 264 1.82 -12.89 -9.34
CA LYS A 264 0.59 -12.31 -8.79
C LYS A 264 0.87 -11.36 -7.63
N CYS A 265 0.06 -10.33 -7.52
CA CYS A 265 -0.07 -9.50 -6.34
C CYS A 265 -1.02 -10.19 -5.35
N VAL A 266 -0.45 -10.72 -4.28
CA VAL A 266 -1.16 -11.58 -3.34
C VAL A 266 -1.51 -10.82 -2.06
N GLY A 267 -2.79 -10.77 -1.69
CA GLY A 267 -3.25 -10.27 -0.40
C GLY A 267 -3.43 -11.40 0.60
N ARG A 268 -2.74 -11.37 1.74
CA ARG A 268 -3.02 -12.19 2.91
C ARG A 268 -3.82 -11.37 3.90
N LEU A 269 -5.15 -11.52 3.92
CA LEU A 269 -6.06 -10.75 4.74
C LEU A 269 -6.25 -11.40 6.11
N LYS A 270 -6.06 -10.64 7.17
CA LYS A 270 -6.10 -11.09 8.57
C LYS A 270 -7.05 -10.21 9.37
N GLY A 271 -7.92 -10.83 10.17
CA GLY A 271 -8.79 -10.07 11.08
C GLY A 271 -7.99 -9.34 12.16
N GLY A 272 -8.36 -8.13 12.49
CA GLY A 272 -7.64 -7.27 13.43
C GLY A 272 -6.35 -6.69 12.86
N ASP A 273 -5.33 -6.62 13.70
CA ASP A 273 -3.97 -6.24 13.31
C ASP A 273 -3.08 -7.48 13.17
N PRO A 274 -2.32 -7.64 12.08
CA PRO A 274 -1.48 -8.82 11.84
C PRO A 274 -0.40 -9.05 12.90
N THR A 275 0.04 -8.00 13.59
CA THR A 275 1.10 -8.07 14.61
C THR A 275 0.59 -8.56 15.96
N ILE A 276 -0.72 -8.50 16.21
CA ILE A 276 -1.33 -8.92 17.46
C ILE A 276 -1.83 -10.38 17.34
N PHE A 277 -1.00 -11.32 17.72
CA PHE A 277 -1.22 -12.79 17.65
C PHE A 277 -1.56 -13.30 16.24
N GLY A 278 -1.26 -12.53 15.20
CA GLY A 278 -1.58 -12.83 13.80
C GLY A 278 -0.51 -13.64 13.06
N ARG A 279 0.58 -14.07 13.69
CA ARG A 279 1.66 -14.88 13.10
C ARG A 279 2.36 -14.22 11.89
N VAL A 280 2.28 -12.91 11.77
CA VAL A 280 2.82 -12.15 10.62
C VAL A 280 4.32 -12.39 10.41
N TRP A 281 5.07 -12.51 11.51
CA TRP A 281 6.51 -12.78 11.46
C TRP A 281 6.83 -14.11 10.75
N GLU A 282 6.08 -15.17 11.03
CA GLU A 282 6.28 -16.50 10.43
C GLU A 282 6.01 -16.44 8.92
N GLU A 283 4.90 -15.82 8.51
CA GLU A 283 4.51 -15.65 7.10
C GLU A 283 5.52 -14.77 6.34
N ALA A 284 5.82 -13.59 6.86
CA ALA A 284 6.74 -12.65 6.22
C ALA A 284 8.17 -13.19 6.11
N SER A 285 8.70 -13.79 7.19
CA SER A 285 10.06 -14.36 7.19
C SER A 285 10.20 -15.50 6.19
N PHE A 286 9.19 -16.37 6.07
CA PHE A 286 9.19 -17.45 5.10
C PHE A 286 9.27 -16.91 3.66
N LEU A 287 8.44 -15.94 3.33
CA LEU A 287 8.38 -15.34 1.99
C LEU A 287 9.67 -14.58 1.65
N GLN A 288 10.20 -13.78 2.57
CA GLN A 288 11.44 -13.03 2.38
C GLN A 288 12.65 -13.96 2.17
N LYS A 289 12.74 -15.07 2.92
CA LYS A 289 13.79 -16.10 2.71
C LYS A 289 13.73 -16.73 1.33
N ASN A 290 12.54 -16.75 0.71
CA ASN A 290 12.34 -17.25 -0.65
C ASN A 290 12.41 -16.13 -1.72
N GLY A 291 12.86 -14.93 -1.35
CA GLY A 291 13.10 -13.81 -2.25
C GLY A 291 11.84 -13.12 -2.76
N ILE A 292 10.72 -13.24 -2.03
CA ILE A 292 9.47 -12.52 -2.33
C ILE A 292 9.43 -11.23 -1.50
N GLU A 293 9.09 -10.12 -2.15
CA GLU A 293 8.84 -8.86 -1.46
C GLU A 293 7.53 -8.95 -0.66
N VAL A 294 7.62 -8.59 0.62
CA VAL A 294 6.47 -8.58 1.53
C VAL A 294 6.29 -7.22 2.14
N GLU A 295 5.08 -6.71 2.06
CA GLU A 295 4.67 -5.50 2.76
C GLU A 295 3.57 -5.84 3.77
N THR A 296 3.72 -5.37 5.01
CA THR A 296 2.72 -5.57 6.06
C THR A 296 1.98 -4.27 6.32
N LEU A 297 0.66 -4.34 6.27
CA LEU A 297 -0.23 -3.22 6.54
C LEU A 297 -0.95 -3.43 7.87
N SER A 298 -0.87 -2.43 8.75
CA SER A 298 -1.56 -2.46 10.04
C SER A 298 -3.08 -2.43 9.88
N GLY A 299 -3.78 -3.02 10.83
CA GLY A 299 -5.22 -2.92 10.97
C GLY A 299 -5.62 -2.49 12.38
N LEU A 300 -6.87 -2.12 12.58
CA LEU A 300 -7.39 -1.84 13.92
C LEU A 300 -7.47 -3.15 14.71
N SER A 301 -6.67 -3.28 15.77
CA SER A 301 -6.75 -4.48 16.61
C SER A 301 -8.12 -4.64 17.26
N SER A 302 -8.72 -5.83 17.17
CA SER A 302 -9.99 -6.14 17.84
C SER A 302 -9.91 -5.96 19.37
N SER A 303 -8.72 -6.03 19.97
CA SER A 303 -8.51 -5.76 21.40
C SER A 303 -8.87 -4.32 21.77
N LEU A 304 -8.37 -3.34 21.02
CA LEU A 304 -8.62 -1.92 21.27
C LEU A 304 -9.97 -1.49 20.70
N SER A 305 -10.34 -1.98 19.52
CA SER A 305 -11.65 -1.70 18.91
C SER A 305 -12.79 -2.24 19.78
N GLY A 306 -12.62 -3.42 20.37
CA GLY A 306 -13.62 -4.00 21.26
C GLY A 306 -13.78 -3.21 22.56
N ALA A 307 -12.71 -2.69 23.12
CA ALA A 307 -12.78 -1.80 24.26
C ALA A 307 -13.55 -0.51 23.90
N LEU A 308 -13.18 0.14 22.79
CA LEU A 308 -13.87 1.35 22.30
C LEU A 308 -15.35 1.11 22.03
N THR A 309 -15.69 0.08 21.26
CA THR A 309 -17.08 -0.20 20.85
C THR A 309 -17.97 -0.65 21.99
N SER A 310 -17.38 -1.17 23.07
CA SER A 310 -18.11 -1.51 24.32
C SER A 310 -18.24 -0.33 25.29
N GLY A 311 -17.64 0.83 24.97
CA GLY A 311 -17.59 2.00 25.84
C GLY A 311 -16.59 1.86 27.00
N ILE A 312 -15.65 0.92 26.91
CA ILE A 312 -14.60 0.74 27.93
C ILE A 312 -13.36 1.53 27.53
N THR A 313 -12.88 2.40 28.41
CA THR A 313 -11.63 3.14 28.22
C THR A 313 -10.50 2.43 28.99
N PRO A 314 -9.69 1.58 28.32
CA PRO A 314 -8.76 0.71 29.06
C PRO A 314 -7.59 1.44 29.73
N THR A 315 -7.33 2.71 29.34
CA THR A 315 -6.34 3.60 30.00
C THR A 315 -7.02 4.75 30.75
N LEU A 316 -8.14 4.48 31.40
CA LEU A 316 -8.92 5.50 32.11
C LEU A 316 -8.06 6.21 33.17
N ARG A 317 -7.95 7.54 33.07
CA ARG A 317 -7.08 8.35 33.88
C ARG A 317 -7.46 8.25 35.38
N GLY A 318 -6.49 8.00 36.23
CA GLY A 318 -6.69 7.80 37.70
C GLY A 318 -7.15 6.38 38.07
N ILE A 319 -7.46 5.51 37.08
CA ILE A 319 -7.91 4.13 37.32
C ILE A 319 -6.94 3.12 36.72
N SER A 320 -6.45 3.34 35.50
CA SER A 320 -5.54 2.42 34.86
C SER A 320 -4.33 3.13 34.27
N SER A 321 -3.14 2.66 34.64
CA SER A 321 -1.86 3.24 34.19
C SER A 321 -1.42 2.69 32.83
N GLY A 322 -2.08 1.66 32.30
CA GLY A 322 -1.71 1.06 31.02
C GLY A 322 -2.57 -0.15 30.66
N VAL A 323 -2.27 -0.73 29.50
CA VAL A 323 -2.99 -1.89 28.95
C VAL A 323 -2.02 -3.01 28.68
N LEU A 324 -2.35 -4.22 29.13
CA LEU A 324 -1.68 -5.46 28.77
C LEU A 324 -2.55 -6.26 27.81
N ILE A 325 -2.07 -6.51 26.62
CA ILE A 325 -2.73 -7.36 25.63
C ILE A 325 -2.06 -8.73 25.67
N VAL A 326 -2.80 -9.74 26.12
CA VAL A 326 -2.28 -11.08 26.37
C VAL A 326 -3.13 -12.12 25.65
N SER A 327 -2.59 -13.36 25.51
CA SER A 327 -3.32 -14.50 24.96
C SER A 327 -3.60 -15.54 26.04
N ALA A 328 -4.81 -16.11 26.03
CA ALA A 328 -5.16 -17.21 26.92
C ALA A 328 -4.55 -18.56 26.50
N HIS A 329 -3.94 -18.65 25.34
CA HIS A 329 -3.25 -19.88 24.91
C HIS A 329 -1.96 -19.57 24.13
N LEU A 330 -1.05 -20.53 24.15
CA LEU A 330 0.16 -20.59 23.32
C LEU A 330 -0.08 -21.46 22.07
N ARG A 331 1.00 -21.93 21.45
CA ARG A 331 0.93 -22.87 20.33
C ARG A 331 0.11 -24.12 20.71
N GLU A 332 -0.55 -24.74 19.71
CA GLU A 332 -1.30 -25.99 19.87
C GLU A 332 -2.48 -25.94 20.86
N ASN A 333 -3.08 -24.77 21.08
CA ASN A 333 -4.18 -24.57 22.03
C ASN A 333 -3.81 -24.90 23.47
N ILE A 334 -2.55 -24.87 23.86
CA ILE A 334 -2.13 -25.07 25.25
C ILE A 334 -2.55 -23.85 26.05
N PHE A 335 -3.36 -24.05 27.09
CA PHE A 335 -3.79 -23.00 28.00
C PHE A 335 -2.58 -22.34 28.68
N HIS A 336 -2.56 -21.00 28.67
CA HIS A 336 -1.52 -20.19 29.28
C HIS A 336 -2.15 -19.16 30.19
N ALA A 337 -1.72 -19.11 31.44
CA ALA A 337 -2.34 -18.32 32.49
C ALA A 337 -1.34 -17.47 33.31
N GLU A 338 -0.07 -17.42 32.92
CA GLU A 338 0.93 -16.63 33.68
C GLU A 338 0.58 -15.14 33.79
N TRP A 339 -0.16 -14.63 32.83
CA TRP A 339 -0.65 -13.27 32.81
C TRP A 339 -1.64 -12.96 33.96
N LEU A 340 -2.28 -13.98 34.58
CA LEU A 340 -3.15 -13.80 35.73
C LEU A 340 -2.42 -13.17 36.92
N LYS A 341 -1.12 -13.39 37.08
CA LYS A 341 -0.30 -12.78 38.13
C LYS A 341 -0.33 -11.26 38.08
N TRP A 342 -0.55 -10.71 36.89
CA TRP A 342 -0.62 -9.27 36.65
C TRP A 342 -1.98 -8.65 37.02
N LEU A 343 -2.94 -9.45 37.54
CA LEU A 343 -4.23 -8.95 38.04
C LEU A 343 -4.19 -8.63 39.55
N LYS A 344 -3.21 -9.15 40.28
CA LYS A 344 -3.11 -8.92 41.72
C LYS A 344 -2.58 -7.51 41.99
N ASP A 345 -3.39 -6.67 42.60
CA ASP A 345 -3.06 -5.27 42.93
C ASP A 345 -2.56 -4.44 41.73
N SER A 346 -3.07 -4.77 40.56
CA SER A 346 -2.57 -4.26 39.29
C SER A 346 -3.17 -2.90 38.93
N PRO A 347 -2.33 -1.92 38.56
CA PRO A 347 -2.81 -0.67 38.00
C PRO A 347 -3.13 -0.76 36.50
N TYR A 348 -3.16 -1.96 35.91
CA TYR A 348 -3.35 -2.17 34.47
C TYR A 348 -4.71 -2.78 34.15
N THR A 349 -5.21 -2.45 32.97
CA THR A 349 -6.33 -3.17 32.34
C THR A 349 -5.77 -4.28 31.47
N LEU A 350 -6.25 -5.52 31.64
CA LEU A 350 -5.86 -6.63 30.80
C LEU A 350 -6.90 -6.88 29.71
N ILE A 351 -6.44 -7.01 28.47
CA ILE A 351 -7.26 -7.47 27.33
C ILE A 351 -6.75 -8.84 26.93
N VAL A 352 -7.56 -9.85 27.17
CA VAL A 352 -7.19 -11.25 26.97
C VAL A 352 -7.81 -11.78 25.68
N MET A 353 -6.97 -12.02 24.69
CA MET A 353 -7.38 -12.60 23.42
C MET A 353 -7.58 -14.11 23.57
N MET A 354 -8.51 -14.67 22.77
CA MET A 354 -8.78 -16.12 22.71
C MET A 354 -9.20 -16.75 24.06
N ALA A 355 -9.71 -15.93 25.00
CA ALA A 355 -10.09 -16.35 26.34
C ALA A 355 -11.37 -17.18 26.38
N TYR A 356 -12.28 -17.00 25.43
CA TYR A 356 -13.63 -17.57 25.46
C TYR A 356 -13.66 -19.07 25.76
N SER A 357 -12.85 -19.87 25.08
CA SER A 357 -12.81 -21.33 25.23
C SER A 357 -12.10 -21.81 26.51
N PHE A 358 -11.52 -20.89 27.27
CA PHE A 358 -10.75 -21.17 28.47
C PHE A 358 -11.33 -20.53 29.73
N SER A 359 -12.57 -20.00 29.67
CA SER A 359 -13.23 -19.31 30.80
C SER A 359 -13.21 -20.10 32.11
N GLU A 360 -13.54 -21.38 32.06
CA GLU A 360 -13.46 -22.30 33.22
C GLU A 360 -12.03 -22.44 33.75
N LYS A 361 -11.06 -22.65 32.87
CA LYS A 361 -9.65 -22.82 33.28
C LYS A 361 -9.09 -21.54 33.85
N ILE A 362 -9.45 -20.37 33.28
CA ILE A 362 -9.07 -19.04 33.79
C ILE A 362 -9.61 -18.88 35.21
N LEU A 363 -10.90 -19.15 35.45
CA LEU A 363 -11.52 -19.03 36.75
C LEU A 363 -10.87 -19.96 37.79
N LYS A 364 -10.60 -21.21 37.39
CA LYS A 364 -9.93 -22.20 38.27
C LYS A 364 -8.54 -21.74 38.68
N GLU A 365 -7.76 -21.20 37.75
CA GLU A 365 -6.41 -20.74 38.02
C GLU A 365 -6.40 -19.42 38.83
N ALA A 366 -7.37 -18.53 38.56
CA ALA A 366 -7.55 -17.30 39.34
C ALA A 366 -7.84 -17.61 40.83
N LYS A 367 -8.67 -18.61 41.11
CA LYS A 367 -8.94 -19.10 42.48
C LYS A 367 -7.68 -19.62 43.17
N LYS A 368 -6.84 -20.40 42.48
CA LYS A 368 -5.57 -20.90 43.02
C LYS A 368 -4.57 -19.78 43.35
N LEU A 369 -4.57 -18.75 42.54
CA LEU A 369 -3.70 -17.58 42.72
C LEU A 369 -4.28 -16.55 43.71
N GLU A 370 -5.44 -16.83 44.32
CA GLU A 370 -6.15 -15.95 45.25
C GLU A 370 -6.41 -14.54 44.66
N ILE A 371 -6.80 -14.50 43.39
CA ILE A 371 -7.18 -13.27 42.72
C ILE A 371 -8.60 -12.91 43.12
N ASP A 372 -8.88 -11.61 43.35
CA ASP A 372 -10.20 -11.12 43.70
C ASP A 372 -11.20 -11.49 42.58
N LEU A 373 -12.19 -12.33 42.93
CA LEU A 373 -13.24 -12.78 42.03
C LEU A 373 -14.27 -11.68 41.71
N ASN A 374 -14.30 -10.59 42.49
CA ASN A 374 -15.13 -9.42 42.24
C ASN A 374 -14.47 -8.45 41.25
N LEU A 375 -13.26 -8.76 40.78
CA LEU A 375 -12.58 -7.93 39.77
C LEU A 375 -13.51 -7.75 38.55
N PRO A 376 -13.78 -6.48 38.12
CA PRO A 376 -14.64 -6.21 36.99
C PRO A 376 -14.14 -6.89 35.70
N ALA A 377 -15.06 -7.49 34.97
CA ALA A 377 -14.79 -8.23 33.75
C ALA A 377 -15.82 -7.92 32.66
N ALA A 378 -15.39 -7.94 31.41
CA ALA A 378 -16.27 -7.81 30.25
C ALA A 378 -15.87 -8.79 29.14
N PHE A 379 -16.83 -9.57 28.63
CA PHE A 379 -16.68 -10.24 27.34
C PHE A 379 -17.33 -9.42 26.25
N ILE A 380 -16.56 -9.12 25.20
CA ILE A 380 -17.04 -8.41 24.04
C ILE A 380 -16.98 -9.38 22.85
N SER A 381 -18.13 -9.78 22.33
CA SER A 381 -18.24 -10.71 21.21
C SER A 381 -18.58 -9.98 19.92
N LYS A 382 -18.10 -10.51 18.79
CA LYS A 382 -18.35 -9.97 17.44
C LYS A 382 -18.10 -8.47 17.36
N VAL A 383 -16.90 -8.08 17.80
CA VAL A 383 -16.48 -6.68 17.87
C VAL A 383 -16.80 -5.93 16.57
N ASP A 384 -17.45 -4.77 16.70
CA ASP A 384 -17.87 -3.86 15.63
C ASP A 384 -18.88 -4.46 14.61
N CYS A 385 -19.43 -5.64 14.88
CA CYS A 385 -20.52 -6.21 14.10
C CYS A 385 -21.90 -5.71 14.61
N ALA A 386 -22.92 -5.78 13.76
CA ALA A 386 -24.29 -5.38 14.12
C ALA A 386 -24.87 -6.17 15.32
N ASP A 387 -24.44 -7.43 15.48
CA ASP A 387 -24.82 -8.34 16.55
C ASP A 387 -23.78 -8.44 17.69
N GLN A 388 -22.96 -7.37 17.88
CA GLN A 388 -22.04 -7.27 19.00
C GLN A 388 -22.78 -7.40 20.34
N LYS A 389 -22.23 -8.23 21.24
CA LYS A 389 -22.70 -8.32 22.64
C LYS A 389 -21.58 -7.89 23.59
N ASN A 390 -21.93 -7.08 24.56
CA ASN A 390 -21.06 -6.60 25.64
C ASN A 390 -21.59 -7.19 26.96
N VAL A 391 -21.03 -8.30 27.40
CA VAL A 391 -21.44 -8.96 28.64
C VAL A 391 -20.52 -8.51 29.78
N ILE A 392 -21.07 -7.76 30.71
CA ILE A 392 -20.37 -7.14 31.84
C ILE A 392 -20.67 -7.90 33.13
N GLY A 393 -19.66 -8.18 33.90
CA GLY A 393 -19.78 -8.88 35.18
C GLY A 393 -18.47 -8.82 35.98
N THR A 394 -18.15 -9.91 36.65
CA THR A 394 -16.90 -10.05 37.42
C THR A 394 -16.13 -11.29 36.98
N LEU A 395 -14.88 -11.40 37.38
CA LEU A 395 -14.04 -12.57 37.13
C LEU A 395 -14.70 -13.85 37.65
N GLY A 396 -15.45 -13.78 38.78
CA GLY A 396 -16.20 -14.89 39.35
C GLY A 396 -17.36 -15.39 38.46
N ASN A 397 -17.90 -14.53 37.60
CA ASN A 397 -19.02 -14.85 36.70
C ASN A 397 -18.57 -15.29 35.30
N LEU A 398 -17.28 -15.50 35.08
CA LEU A 398 -16.68 -15.65 33.74
C LEU A 398 -17.30 -16.77 32.90
N GLU A 399 -17.62 -17.91 33.50
CA GLU A 399 -18.27 -19.04 32.83
C GLU A 399 -19.69 -18.69 32.34
N ARG A 400 -20.48 -18.06 33.21
CA ARG A 400 -21.84 -17.60 32.86
C ARG A 400 -21.79 -16.54 31.75
N MET A 401 -20.84 -15.61 31.84
CA MET A 401 -20.62 -14.60 30.82
C MET A 401 -20.28 -15.21 29.45
N ALA A 402 -19.41 -16.25 29.44
CA ALA A 402 -19.03 -16.97 28.23
C ALA A 402 -20.22 -17.68 27.58
N GLN A 403 -21.18 -18.23 28.36
CA GLN A 403 -22.36 -18.88 27.83
C GLN A 403 -23.31 -17.94 27.07
N ILE A 404 -23.29 -16.65 27.41
CA ILE A 404 -24.14 -15.62 26.77
C ILE A 404 -23.48 -15.06 25.51
N CYS A 405 -22.16 -15.09 25.45
CA CYS A 405 -21.36 -14.56 24.35
C CYS A 405 -21.30 -15.52 23.15
N ASP A 406 -21.09 -14.92 21.97
CA ASP A 406 -20.78 -15.67 20.75
C ASP A 406 -19.26 -15.59 20.43
N LYS A 407 -18.78 -16.48 19.58
CA LYS A 407 -17.43 -16.40 19.03
C LYS A 407 -17.43 -15.54 17.75
N PRO A 408 -16.35 -14.79 17.48
CA PRO A 408 -15.17 -14.53 18.32
C PRO A 408 -15.47 -13.54 19.46
N ALA A 409 -14.71 -13.64 20.56
CA ALA A 409 -14.84 -12.72 21.69
C ALA A 409 -13.48 -12.40 22.33
N ILE A 410 -13.37 -11.19 22.88
CA ILE A 410 -12.26 -10.74 23.72
C ILE A 410 -12.74 -10.60 25.17
N LEU A 411 -11.83 -10.80 26.12
CA LEU A 411 -12.08 -10.58 27.55
C LEU A 411 -11.30 -9.37 28.03
N ILE A 412 -11.97 -8.44 28.72
CA ILE A 412 -11.35 -7.27 29.36
C ILE A 412 -11.50 -7.41 30.87
N LEU A 413 -10.40 -7.24 31.61
CA LEU A 413 -10.33 -7.36 33.06
C LEU A 413 -9.72 -6.12 33.68
N GLY A 414 -10.31 -5.64 34.78
CA GLY A 414 -9.81 -4.52 35.57
C GLY A 414 -10.84 -3.45 35.88
N ASN A 415 -10.50 -2.53 36.77
CA ASN A 415 -11.40 -1.50 37.28
C ASN A 415 -11.91 -0.54 36.19
N ALA A 416 -11.16 -0.36 35.11
CA ALA A 416 -11.60 0.44 33.96
C ALA A 416 -12.93 -0.07 33.35
N VAL A 417 -13.24 -1.37 33.45
CA VAL A 417 -14.51 -1.94 32.98
C VAL A 417 -15.70 -1.30 33.70
N LYS A 418 -15.66 -1.25 35.02
CA LYS A 418 -16.74 -0.70 35.86
C LYS A 418 -16.87 0.83 35.68
N GLU A 419 -15.78 1.52 35.73
CA GLU A 419 -15.76 3.00 35.75
C GLU A 419 -16.10 3.60 34.36
N SER A 420 -15.97 2.83 33.26
CA SER A 420 -16.27 3.28 31.91
C SER A 420 -17.72 3.02 31.45
N LEU A 421 -18.58 2.41 32.27
CA LEU A 421 -19.93 1.98 31.87
C LEU A 421 -20.88 3.11 31.44
N CYS A 422 -20.57 4.38 31.78
CA CYS A 422 -21.32 5.55 31.39
C CYS A 422 -21.04 6.00 29.92
N MET A 423 -20.03 5.45 29.27
CA MET A 423 -19.65 5.83 27.91
C MET A 423 -20.59 5.24 26.88
N PRO A 424 -20.74 5.90 25.70
CA PRO A 424 -21.47 5.33 24.56
C PRO A 424 -20.87 3.98 24.13
N PHE A 425 -21.72 3.07 23.68
CA PHE A 425 -21.31 1.74 23.23
C PHE A 425 -22.12 1.30 21.99
N ARG A 426 -21.61 0.32 21.28
CA ARG A 426 -22.31 -0.34 20.17
C ARG A 426 -22.84 -1.72 20.62
N GLY A 427 -23.85 -2.22 19.91
CA GLY A 427 -24.44 -3.52 20.17
C GLY A 427 -25.28 -3.60 21.44
N GLN A 428 -25.49 -4.82 21.94
CA GLN A 428 -26.27 -5.09 23.14
C GLN A 428 -25.36 -5.14 24.37
N ARG A 429 -25.75 -4.45 25.48
CA ARG A 429 -25.08 -4.54 26.78
C ARG A 429 -25.91 -5.38 27.73
N ILE A 430 -25.26 -6.38 28.35
CA ILE A 430 -25.85 -7.31 29.32
C ILE A 430 -24.99 -7.26 30.58
N ILE A 431 -25.59 -6.96 31.72
CA ILE A 431 -24.92 -6.91 33.03
C ILE A 431 -25.35 -8.12 33.85
N ILE A 432 -24.40 -8.84 34.46
CA ILE A 432 -24.61 -10.06 35.22
C ILE A 432 -24.19 -9.86 36.67
#